data_709172696bf425294d17aeab25de787d
#
_entry.id   709172696bf425294d17aeab25de787d
#
_cell.length_a   1.000
_cell.length_b   1.000
_cell.length_c   1.000
_cell.angle_alpha   90.00
_cell.angle_beta   90.00
_cell.angle_gamma   90.00
#
_symmetry.space_group_name_H-M   'P 1'
#
loop_
_entity.id
_entity.type
_entity.pdbx_description
1 polymer ?
#
loop_
_entity_poly.entity_id
_entity_poly.type
_entity_poly.pdbx_seq_one_letter_code
_entity_poly.pdbx_strand_id
1 'polypeptide(L)'
;DMDMEKAVLVVRERRKQAGIVPYVKQIDTLAAEYPAQTNYLYLSYSAVAHDVQFENDHRSVVVLGSGAYRIGSSVEFDWCGVQALNTIRRNGYRSVMINYNPETVSTDYDMCDRLYFDELTFERVMDILDLETPYGVVVSTGGQIPQNLAMRMDQQNIPILGTQAKYIDNAEDREKFSAMLGRIDVDQPEWSALTTMEDIRKFIDKVGFPVLVRPSYVLSGAAMNVCSNDEELERFLKLAANVSKKHPVVVSKFLLHAKEVEMDAVAKDGEIIAYAISEHVEFAGVHSGDATIQFPPQKLYVETVRRIKRISRQIARELHISGPFNIQFLAKENDIKVIECNLRASRSFPFVS
;
A
#
# COMPACT_ATOMS: atom_id res chain seq x y z
N ASP A 1 -4.58 0.79 -30.71
CA ASP A 1 -4.48 0.02 -29.48
C ASP A 1 -4.85 0.94 -28.32
N MET A 2 -5.97 0.60 -27.67
CA MET A 2 -6.47 1.33 -26.52
C MET A 2 -5.70 0.80 -25.29
N ASP A 3 -5.17 1.71 -24.46
CA ASP A 3 -4.61 1.37 -23.18
C ASP A 3 -5.61 0.55 -22.34
N MET A 4 -5.15 -0.51 -21.68
CA MET A 4 -6.01 -1.43 -20.94
C MET A 4 -6.87 -0.70 -19.88
N GLU A 5 -6.31 0.30 -19.21
CA GLU A 5 -7.07 1.08 -18.22
C GLU A 5 -8.22 1.87 -18.84
N LYS A 6 -7.97 2.50 -19.99
CA LYS A 6 -9.03 3.17 -20.76
C LYS A 6 -10.08 2.19 -21.28
N ALA A 7 -9.65 1.00 -21.69
CA ALA A 7 -10.57 -0.04 -22.15
C ALA A 7 -11.54 -0.47 -21.04
N VAL A 8 -11.04 -0.67 -19.82
CA VAL A 8 -11.87 -1.03 -18.65
C VAL A 8 -12.95 0.03 -18.39
N LEU A 9 -12.58 1.32 -18.41
CA LEU A 9 -13.54 2.40 -18.20
C LEU A 9 -14.60 2.47 -19.31
N VAL A 10 -14.20 2.33 -20.57
CA VAL A 10 -15.13 2.32 -21.71
C VAL A 10 -16.10 1.14 -21.64
N VAL A 11 -15.62 -0.05 -21.31
CA VAL A 11 -16.46 -1.25 -21.16
C VAL A 11 -17.45 -1.07 -20.01
N ARG A 12 -16.97 -0.56 -18.85
CA ARG A 12 -17.82 -0.28 -17.69
C ARG A 12 -18.93 0.71 -18.03
N GLU A 13 -18.60 1.80 -18.70
CA GLU A 13 -19.58 2.80 -19.10
C GLU A 13 -20.63 2.24 -20.07
N ARG A 14 -20.22 1.48 -21.08
CA ARG A 14 -21.14 0.82 -22.01
C ARG A 14 -22.06 -0.18 -21.30
N ARG A 15 -21.52 -0.93 -20.33
CA ARG A 15 -22.29 -1.86 -19.51
C ARG A 15 -23.39 -1.14 -18.73
N LYS A 16 -23.06 -0.02 -18.08
CA LYS A 16 -24.01 0.82 -17.34
C LYS A 16 -25.09 1.41 -18.25
N GLN A 17 -24.70 1.95 -19.43
CA GLN A 17 -25.65 2.48 -20.43
C GLN A 17 -26.60 1.40 -20.96
N ALA A 18 -26.15 0.16 -21.05
CA ALA A 18 -26.99 -0.98 -21.43
C ALA A 18 -27.87 -1.51 -20.29
N GLY A 19 -27.85 -0.88 -19.11
CA GLY A 19 -28.61 -1.33 -17.94
C GLY A 19 -28.06 -2.61 -17.31
N ILE A 20 -26.84 -3.04 -17.67
CA ILE A 20 -26.19 -4.22 -17.09
C ILE A 20 -25.43 -3.75 -15.85
N VAL A 21 -26.10 -3.76 -14.72
CA VAL A 21 -25.56 -3.36 -13.40
C VAL A 21 -25.75 -4.50 -12.39
N PRO A 22 -24.85 -4.64 -11.43
CA PRO A 22 -25.04 -5.66 -10.41
C PRO A 22 -26.04 -5.18 -9.35
N TYR A 23 -26.65 -6.15 -8.69
CA TYR A 23 -27.53 -5.93 -7.55
C TYR A 23 -26.82 -6.39 -6.27
N VAL A 24 -27.07 -5.69 -5.16
CA VAL A 24 -26.56 -6.06 -3.84
C VAL A 24 -27.51 -7.09 -3.23
N LYS A 25 -26.94 -8.23 -2.88
CA LYS A 25 -27.64 -9.33 -2.23
C LYS A 25 -27.08 -9.53 -0.82
N GLN A 26 -27.94 -9.89 0.10
CA GLN A 26 -27.60 -10.24 1.46
C GLN A 26 -27.28 -11.74 1.53
N ILE A 27 -26.19 -12.10 2.24
CA ILE A 27 -25.84 -13.50 2.44
C ILE A 27 -26.82 -14.12 3.43
N ASP A 28 -27.52 -15.15 2.98
CA ASP A 28 -28.40 -15.93 3.84
C ASP A 28 -27.60 -16.94 4.65
N THR A 29 -27.58 -16.77 5.96
CA THR A 29 -26.91 -17.68 6.90
C THR A 29 -27.86 -18.63 7.60
N LEU A 30 -29.16 -18.60 7.26
CA LEU A 30 -30.23 -19.34 7.92
C LEU A 30 -31.00 -20.31 7.00
N ALA A 31 -30.43 -20.63 5.83
CA ALA A 31 -31.00 -21.54 4.85
C ALA A 31 -32.46 -21.19 4.46
N ALA A 32 -32.80 -19.93 4.36
CA ALA A 32 -34.11 -19.38 4.09
C ALA A 32 -35.21 -19.76 5.10
N GLU A 33 -34.87 -20.30 6.26
CA GLU A 33 -35.80 -20.59 7.33
C GLU A 33 -36.33 -19.32 8.01
N TYR A 34 -35.47 -18.29 8.05
CA TYR A 34 -35.79 -16.95 8.54
C TYR A 34 -35.14 -15.89 7.61
N PRO A 35 -35.70 -14.66 7.53
CA PRO A 35 -35.09 -13.57 6.82
C PRO A 35 -33.69 -13.31 7.41
N ALA A 36 -32.67 -13.26 6.54
CA ALA A 36 -31.30 -12.94 6.94
C ALA A 36 -31.25 -11.52 7.54
N GLN A 37 -30.59 -11.38 8.67
CA GLN A 37 -30.43 -10.11 9.39
C GLN A 37 -28.95 -9.69 9.48
N THR A 38 -28.07 -10.41 8.79
CA THR A 38 -26.64 -10.10 8.75
C THR A 38 -26.38 -8.86 7.89
N ASN A 39 -25.29 -8.17 8.15
CA ASN A 39 -24.79 -7.08 7.32
C ASN A 39 -23.90 -7.57 6.16
N TYR A 40 -23.88 -8.89 5.89
CA TYR A 40 -23.06 -9.55 4.89
C TYR A 40 -23.69 -9.40 3.49
N LEU A 41 -23.00 -8.69 2.62
CA LEU A 41 -23.45 -8.33 1.29
C LEU A 41 -22.49 -8.82 0.22
N TYR A 42 -22.99 -8.99 -1.00
CA TYR A 42 -22.20 -9.26 -2.18
C TYR A 42 -22.88 -8.71 -3.43
N LEU A 43 -22.13 -8.50 -4.50
CA LEU A 43 -22.67 -8.07 -5.78
C LEU A 43 -22.98 -9.26 -6.70
N SER A 44 -24.16 -9.25 -7.33
CA SER A 44 -24.56 -10.27 -8.30
C SER A 44 -25.23 -9.65 -9.51
N TYR A 45 -24.87 -10.12 -10.72
CA TYR A 45 -25.58 -9.82 -11.95
C TYR A 45 -26.78 -10.73 -12.18
N SER A 46 -26.89 -11.83 -11.44
CA SER A 46 -27.98 -12.80 -11.52
C SER A 46 -29.14 -12.48 -10.57
N ALA A 47 -29.42 -11.20 -10.35
CA ALA A 47 -30.48 -10.72 -9.48
C ALA A 47 -31.32 -9.66 -10.21
N VAL A 48 -32.53 -9.38 -9.69
CA VAL A 48 -33.47 -8.42 -10.24
C VAL A 48 -33.79 -7.25 -9.32
N ALA A 49 -33.33 -7.30 -8.08
CA ALA A 49 -33.53 -6.25 -7.08
C ALA A 49 -32.43 -6.32 -6.00
N HIS A 50 -32.21 -5.19 -5.33
CA HIS A 50 -31.37 -5.13 -4.11
C HIS A 50 -32.13 -5.69 -2.91
N ASP A 51 -31.40 -6.34 -2.02
CA ASP A 51 -31.93 -6.78 -0.72
C ASP A 51 -31.80 -5.68 0.35
N VAL A 52 -31.06 -4.62 0.06
CA VAL A 52 -30.84 -3.48 0.96
C VAL A 52 -31.30 -2.17 0.33
N GLN A 53 -31.65 -1.21 1.16
CA GLN A 53 -31.96 0.16 0.72
C GLN A 53 -30.73 1.03 0.87
N PHE A 54 -30.51 1.90 -0.09
CA PHE A 54 -29.40 2.88 -0.09
C PHE A 54 -29.92 4.25 0.29
N GLU A 55 -29.26 4.85 1.25
CA GLU A 55 -29.53 6.23 1.67
C GLU A 55 -28.49 7.13 0.96
N ASN A 56 -28.94 7.95 0.03
CA ASN A 56 -28.05 8.90 -0.69
C ASN A 56 -27.78 10.14 0.17
N ASP A 57 -27.36 9.95 1.41
CA ASP A 57 -27.10 10.99 2.41
C ASP A 57 -25.62 11.38 2.52
N HIS A 58 -24.76 10.74 1.76
CA HIS A 58 -23.29 10.92 1.82
C HIS A 58 -22.70 10.76 3.22
N ARG A 59 -23.30 9.96 4.09
CA ARG A 59 -22.85 9.72 5.46
C ARG A 59 -22.17 8.37 5.66
N SER A 60 -21.93 7.62 4.59
CA SER A 60 -21.14 6.41 4.65
C SER A 60 -19.66 6.71 4.37
N VAL A 61 -18.76 5.99 5.04
CA VAL A 61 -17.32 5.97 4.74
C VAL A 61 -16.92 4.54 4.45
N VAL A 62 -16.31 4.35 3.31
CA VAL A 62 -15.86 3.02 2.86
C VAL A 62 -14.42 2.78 3.27
N VAL A 63 -14.14 1.64 3.87
CA VAL A 63 -12.80 1.15 4.20
C VAL A 63 -12.49 -0.03 3.28
N LEU A 64 -11.39 0.03 2.55
CA LEU A 64 -10.93 -1.10 1.76
C LEU A 64 -10.01 -1.98 2.60
N GLY A 65 -10.36 -3.26 2.71
CA GLY A 65 -9.61 -4.26 3.46
C GLY A 65 -8.34 -4.73 2.75
N SER A 66 -7.63 -5.67 3.36
CA SER A 66 -6.37 -6.20 2.83
C SER A 66 -6.52 -7.40 1.91
N GLY A 67 -7.72 -7.95 1.81
CA GLY A 67 -7.98 -9.18 1.06
C GLY A 67 -7.48 -10.44 1.77
N ALA A 68 -7.28 -11.50 1.01
CA ALA A 68 -6.77 -12.76 1.55
C ALA A 68 -5.34 -12.62 2.06
N TYR A 69 -5.02 -13.32 3.14
CA TYR A 69 -3.66 -13.32 3.70
C TYR A 69 -2.66 -13.93 2.72
N ARG A 70 -1.57 -13.22 2.55
CA ARG A 70 -0.45 -13.60 1.70
C ARG A 70 0.82 -12.86 2.13
N ILE A 71 1.96 -13.20 1.58
CA ILE A 71 3.18 -12.41 1.78
C ILE A 71 2.90 -10.94 1.42
N GLY A 72 3.11 -10.03 2.38
CA GLY A 72 2.85 -8.59 2.22
C GLY A 72 1.41 -8.14 2.55
N SER A 73 0.50 -9.06 2.93
CA SER A 73 -0.87 -8.74 3.35
C SER A 73 -1.30 -9.71 4.44
N SER A 74 -1.26 -9.26 5.68
CA SER A 74 -1.46 -10.08 6.88
C SER A 74 -2.38 -9.39 7.90
N VAL A 75 -2.60 -10.04 9.04
CA VAL A 75 -3.59 -9.67 10.06
C VAL A 75 -3.40 -8.26 10.63
N GLU A 76 -2.20 -7.72 10.58
CA GLU A 76 -1.88 -6.37 11.09
C GLU A 76 -2.65 -5.28 10.33
N PHE A 77 -2.86 -5.47 9.03
CA PHE A 77 -3.67 -4.54 8.24
C PHE A 77 -5.16 -4.65 8.58
N ASP A 78 -5.63 -5.84 8.92
CA ASP A 78 -6.99 -6.03 9.37
C ASP A 78 -7.26 -5.30 10.69
N TRP A 79 -6.33 -5.37 11.64
CA TRP A 79 -6.40 -4.58 12.87
C TRP A 79 -6.54 -3.07 12.57
N CYS A 80 -5.74 -2.54 11.64
CA CYS A 80 -5.83 -1.15 11.22
C CYS A 80 -7.20 -0.82 10.61
N GLY A 81 -7.76 -1.72 9.80
CA GLY A 81 -9.09 -1.61 9.23
C GLY A 81 -10.18 -1.56 10.30
N VAL A 82 -10.12 -2.45 11.30
CA VAL A 82 -11.05 -2.47 12.45
C VAL A 82 -11.00 -1.14 13.23
N GLN A 83 -9.80 -0.60 13.49
CA GLN A 83 -9.68 0.69 14.18
C GLN A 83 -10.25 1.85 13.35
N ALA A 84 -10.10 1.82 12.03
CA ALA A 84 -10.70 2.79 11.13
C ALA A 84 -12.24 2.70 11.18
N LEU A 85 -12.83 1.51 11.07
CA LEU A 85 -14.27 1.28 11.16
C LEU A 85 -14.86 1.78 12.50
N ASN A 86 -14.22 1.43 13.60
CA ASN A 86 -14.61 1.89 14.92
C ASN A 86 -14.56 3.42 15.05
N THR A 87 -13.54 4.05 14.47
CA THR A 87 -13.40 5.51 14.50
C THR A 87 -14.47 6.18 13.64
N ILE A 88 -14.80 5.63 12.47
CA ILE A 88 -15.87 6.11 11.60
C ILE A 88 -17.21 6.11 12.35
N ARG A 89 -17.56 4.99 12.99
CA ARG A 89 -18.81 4.85 13.78
C ARG A 89 -18.86 5.83 14.94
N ARG A 90 -17.76 5.97 15.70
CA ARG A 90 -17.67 6.94 16.82
C ARG A 90 -17.87 8.39 16.39
N ASN A 91 -17.55 8.71 15.14
CA ASN A 91 -17.77 10.05 14.56
C ASN A 91 -19.14 10.20 13.88
N GLY A 92 -20.04 9.22 14.04
CA GLY A 92 -21.43 9.30 13.56
C GLY A 92 -21.58 9.07 12.05
N TYR A 93 -20.58 8.49 11.40
CA TYR A 93 -20.69 8.05 10.02
C TYR A 93 -21.06 6.57 9.96
N ARG A 94 -21.72 6.17 8.87
CA ARG A 94 -21.98 4.76 8.57
C ARG A 94 -20.69 4.13 8.05
N SER A 95 -20.28 3.05 8.67
CA SER A 95 -19.08 2.31 8.30
C SER A 95 -19.40 1.23 7.27
N VAL A 96 -18.65 1.22 6.16
CA VAL A 96 -18.77 0.21 5.11
C VAL A 96 -17.41 -0.44 4.92
N MET A 97 -17.34 -1.76 4.99
CA MET A 97 -16.12 -2.52 4.69
C MET A 97 -16.28 -3.25 3.36
N ILE A 98 -15.24 -3.20 2.52
CA ILE A 98 -15.11 -4.09 1.35
C ILE A 98 -13.90 -4.99 1.60
N ASN A 99 -14.11 -6.28 1.77
CA ASN A 99 -13.06 -7.27 1.95
C ASN A 99 -13.55 -8.66 1.53
N TYR A 100 -12.67 -9.48 0.97
CA TYR A 100 -13.00 -10.83 0.53
C TYR A 100 -12.35 -11.94 1.38
N ASN A 101 -11.78 -11.59 2.53
CA ASN A 101 -11.28 -12.56 3.50
C ASN A 101 -12.34 -12.78 4.59
N PRO A 102 -13.00 -13.95 4.64
CA PRO A 102 -14.01 -14.23 5.66
C PRO A 102 -13.43 -14.60 7.04
N GLU A 103 -12.13 -14.88 7.09
CA GLU A 103 -11.44 -15.39 8.29
C GLU A 103 -10.69 -14.27 9.02
N THR A 104 -11.31 -13.09 9.15
CA THR A 104 -10.66 -11.95 9.78
C THR A 104 -11.66 -11.06 10.54
N VAL A 105 -11.17 -10.31 11.53
CA VAL A 105 -12.03 -9.54 12.46
C VAL A 105 -12.79 -8.42 11.75
N SER A 106 -12.21 -7.76 10.75
CA SER A 106 -12.94 -6.70 10.02
C SER A 106 -14.16 -7.21 9.27
N THR A 107 -14.26 -8.51 9.07
CA THR A 107 -15.39 -9.17 8.41
C THR A 107 -16.34 -9.87 9.38
N ASP A 108 -16.19 -9.64 10.68
CA ASP A 108 -17.18 -10.06 11.66
C ASP A 108 -18.44 -9.17 11.57
N TYR A 109 -19.62 -9.77 11.85
CA TYR A 109 -20.91 -9.14 11.61
C TYR A 109 -21.17 -7.83 12.37
N ASP A 110 -20.47 -7.62 13.49
CA ASP A 110 -20.66 -6.47 14.37
C ASP A 110 -19.59 -5.37 14.17
N MET A 111 -18.62 -5.57 13.28
CA MET A 111 -17.52 -4.65 13.09
C MET A 111 -17.87 -3.43 12.25
N CYS A 112 -18.84 -3.53 11.36
CA CYS A 112 -19.28 -2.41 10.52
C CYS A 112 -20.78 -2.46 10.25
N ASP A 113 -21.35 -1.36 9.71
CA ASP A 113 -22.76 -1.30 9.39
C ASP A 113 -23.11 -2.07 8.12
N ARG A 114 -22.18 -2.11 7.15
CA ARG A 114 -22.29 -2.90 5.90
C ARG A 114 -20.98 -3.53 5.54
N LEU A 115 -21.02 -4.81 5.22
CA LEU A 115 -19.85 -5.60 4.85
C LEU A 115 -20.06 -6.22 3.47
N TYR A 116 -19.26 -5.83 2.50
CA TYR A 116 -19.24 -6.42 1.19
C TYR A 116 -18.15 -7.49 1.10
N PHE A 117 -18.56 -8.75 0.99
CA PHE A 117 -17.69 -9.85 0.59
C PHE A 117 -17.52 -9.84 -0.92
N ASP A 118 -16.60 -9.02 -1.38
CA ASP A 118 -16.36 -8.86 -2.82
C ASP A 118 -14.87 -8.56 -3.09
N GLU A 119 -14.45 -8.77 -4.32
CA GLU A 119 -13.07 -8.55 -4.72
C GLU A 119 -12.68 -7.08 -4.64
N LEU A 120 -11.43 -6.84 -4.23
CA LEU A 120 -10.81 -5.51 -4.22
C LEU A 120 -10.26 -5.16 -5.62
N THR A 121 -11.04 -5.41 -6.66
CA THR A 121 -10.76 -4.96 -8.03
C THR A 121 -11.37 -3.59 -8.27
N PHE A 122 -10.79 -2.82 -9.18
CA PHE A 122 -11.29 -1.48 -9.48
C PHE A 122 -12.77 -1.48 -9.88
N GLU A 123 -13.19 -2.42 -10.72
CA GLU A 123 -14.56 -2.49 -11.21
C GLU A 123 -15.56 -2.79 -10.10
N ARG A 124 -15.26 -3.79 -9.24
CA ARG A 124 -16.12 -4.16 -8.11
C ARG A 124 -16.24 -3.05 -7.09
N VAL A 125 -15.11 -2.46 -6.72
CA VAL A 125 -15.09 -1.32 -5.78
C VAL A 125 -15.92 -0.17 -6.35
N MET A 126 -15.74 0.20 -7.61
CA MET A 126 -16.51 1.28 -8.23
C MET A 126 -18.02 0.98 -8.33
N ASP A 127 -18.40 -0.27 -8.55
CA ASP A 127 -19.84 -0.64 -8.57
C ASP A 127 -20.47 -0.50 -7.17
N ILE A 128 -19.73 -0.83 -6.11
CA ILE A 128 -20.19 -0.61 -4.73
C ILE A 128 -20.24 0.89 -4.41
N LEU A 129 -19.22 1.66 -4.80
CA LEU A 129 -19.17 3.10 -4.53
C LEU A 129 -20.29 3.87 -5.26
N ASP A 130 -20.68 3.45 -6.47
CA ASP A 130 -21.82 4.03 -7.18
C ASP A 130 -23.15 3.85 -6.40
N LEU A 131 -23.30 2.73 -5.69
CA LEU A 131 -24.49 2.42 -4.91
C LEU A 131 -24.47 3.08 -3.51
N GLU A 132 -23.33 3.03 -2.84
CA GLU A 132 -23.17 3.59 -1.48
C GLU A 132 -23.06 5.11 -1.45
N THR A 133 -22.66 5.74 -2.55
CA THR A 133 -22.42 7.20 -2.67
C THR A 133 -21.72 7.78 -1.43
N PRO A 134 -20.54 7.27 -1.06
CA PRO A 134 -19.94 7.56 0.23
C PRO A 134 -19.44 9.01 0.36
N TYR A 135 -19.26 9.47 1.59
CA TYR A 135 -18.50 10.68 1.89
C TYR A 135 -17.04 10.58 1.40
N GLY A 136 -16.46 9.38 1.47
CA GLY A 136 -15.14 9.09 0.95
C GLY A 136 -14.67 7.68 1.25
N VAL A 137 -13.45 7.38 0.77
CA VAL A 137 -12.84 6.05 0.84
C VAL A 137 -11.51 6.10 1.59
N VAL A 138 -11.32 5.20 2.56
CA VAL A 138 -10.07 4.98 3.28
C VAL A 138 -9.29 3.88 2.59
N VAL A 139 -8.08 4.20 2.10
CA VAL A 139 -7.19 3.27 1.38
C VAL A 139 -5.92 2.94 2.16
N SER A 140 -5.68 3.61 3.29
CA SER A 140 -4.40 3.57 4.00
C SER A 140 -4.28 2.46 5.04
N THR A 141 -5.31 1.66 5.27
CA THR A 141 -5.35 0.63 6.32
C THR A 141 -5.27 -0.80 5.79
N GLY A 142 -5.55 -1.04 4.51
CA GLY A 142 -5.61 -2.38 3.91
C GLY A 142 -4.31 -2.83 3.20
N GLY A 143 -3.18 -2.19 3.45
CA GLY A 143 -1.92 -2.52 2.77
C GLY A 143 -1.87 -2.00 1.34
N GLN A 144 -1.15 -2.71 0.46
CA GLN A 144 -0.86 -2.25 -0.90
C GLN A 144 -2.07 -2.33 -1.85
N ILE A 145 -2.98 -3.30 -1.66
CA ILE A 145 -4.10 -3.52 -2.60
C ILE A 145 -5.01 -2.28 -2.68
N PRO A 146 -5.53 -1.73 -1.56
CA PRO A 146 -6.33 -0.52 -1.61
C PRO A 146 -5.58 0.69 -2.16
N GLN A 147 -4.30 0.80 -1.81
CA GLN A 147 -3.47 1.92 -2.22
C GLN A 147 -3.29 1.97 -3.74
N ASN A 148 -3.12 0.82 -4.40
CA ASN A 148 -3.03 0.72 -5.85
C ASN A 148 -4.31 1.19 -6.58
N LEU A 149 -5.44 1.24 -5.89
CA LEU A 149 -6.71 1.71 -6.46
C LEU A 149 -6.88 3.24 -6.32
N ALA A 150 -6.11 3.91 -5.46
CA ALA A 150 -6.33 5.30 -5.07
C ALA A 150 -6.35 6.25 -6.27
N MET A 151 -5.33 6.22 -7.14
CA MET A 151 -5.26 7.10 -8.32
C MET A 151 -6.41 6.87 -9.30
N ARG A 152 -6.77 5.61 -9.52
CA ARG A 152 -7.86 5.27 -10.45
C ARG A 152 -9.22 5.72 -9.93
N MET A 153 -9.46 5.62 -8.63
CA MET A 153 -10.67 6.12 -7.96
C MET A 153 -10.72 7.65 -7.98
N ASP A 154 -9.61 8.32 -7.67
CA ASP A 154 -9.50 9.78 -7.70
C ASP A 154 -9.79 10.34 -9.10
N GLN A 155 -9.30 9.71 -10.16
CA GLN A 155 -9.60 10.05 -11.54
C GLN A 155 -11.10 9.90 -11.92
N GLN A 156 -11.86 9.14 -11.15
CA GLN A 156 -13.31 9.02 -11.25
C GLN A 156 -14.06 9.91 -10.25
N ASN A 157 -13.38 10.91 -9.67
CA ASN A 157 -13.91 11.85 -8.67
C ASN A 157 -14.42 11.20 -7.38
N ILE A 158 -13.87 10.04 -7.00
CA ILE A 158 -14.13 9.43 -5.70
C ILE A 158 -13.23 10.11 -4.65
N PRO A 159 -13.81 10.67 -3.58
CA PRO A 159 -13.02 11.31 -2.52
C PRO A 159 -12.17 10.28 -1.77
N ILE A 160 -10.84 10.42 -1.85
CA ILE A 160 -9.90 9.63 -1.04
C ILE A 160 -9.67 10.35 0.28
N LEU A 161 -9.96 9.67 1.39
CA LEU A 161 -9.77 10.22 2.73
C LEU A 161 -8.34 9.96 3.22
N GLY A 162 -7.77 10.99 3.83
CA GLY A 162 -6.37 10.96 4.26
C GLY A 162 -5.45 11.62 3.24
N THR A 163 -4.32 11.00 2.94
CA THR A 163 -3.37 11.51 1.94
C THR A 163 -3.97 11.41 0.54
N GLN A 164 -3.90 12.51 -0.21
CA GLN A 164 -4.45 12.58 -1.57
C GLN A 164 -3.73 11.60 -2.52
N ALA A 165 -4.47 11.04 -3.46
CA ALA A 165 -3.98 10.01 -4.38
C ALA A 165 -2.70 10.42 -5.16
N LYS A 166 -2.58 11.69 -5.59
CA LYS A 166 -1.39 12.21 -6.27
C LYS A 166 -0.10 12.10 -5.43
N TYR A 167 -0.21 12.25 -4.10
CA TYR A 167 0.96 12.13 -3.21
C TYR A 167 1.28 10.67 -2.90
N ILE A 168 0.25 9.80 -2.90
CA ILE A 168 0.44 8.36 -2.85
C ILE A 168 1.23 7.91 -4.07
N ASP A 169 0.83 8.31 -5.26
CA ASP A 169 1.52 8.02 -6.52
C ASP A 169 2.95 8.56 -6.52
N ASN A 170 3.18 9.78 -6.00
CA ASN A 170 4.51 10.35 -5.89
C ASN A 170 5.44 9.56 -4.94
N ALA A 171 4.89 8.94 -3.92
CA ALA A 171 5.66 8.13 -2.97
C ALA A 171 5.93 6.72 -3.51
N GLU A 172 5.01 6.15 -4.28
CA GLU A 172 5.12 4.78 -4.83
C GLU A 172 5.96 4.72 -6.11
N ASP A 173 5.88 5.75 -6.94
CA ASP A 173 6.70 5.87 -8.14
C ASP A 173 8.15 6.21 -7.75
N ARG A 174 9.06 5.30 -8.03
CA ARG A 174 10.46 5.44 -7.62
C ARG A 174 11.15 6.67 -8.21
N GLU A 175 10.83 7.03 -9.45
CA GLU A 175 11.45 8.18 -10.11
C GLU A 175 10.92 9.48 -9.51
N LYS A 176 9.61 9.58 -9.30
CA LYS A 176 8.97 10.74 -8.66
C LYS A 176 9.46 10.92 -7.23
N PHE A 177 9.51 9.82 -6.46
CA PHE A 177 9.99 9.83 -5.08
C PHE A 177 11.46 10.24 -5.00
N SER A 178 12.32 9.67 -5.84
CA SER A 178 13.74 10.02 -5.92
C SER A 178 13.95 11.48 -6.30
N ALA A 179 13.22 12.00 -7.28
CA ALA A 179 13.29 13.40 -7.67
C ALA A 179 12.82 14.32 -6.53
N MET A 180 11.81 13.91 -5.79
CA MET A 180 11.32 14.62 -4.59
C MET A 180 12.39 14.66 -3.49
N LEU A 181 13.03 13.53 -3.16
CA LEU A 181 14.12 13.47 -2.18
C LEU A 181 15.28 14.40 -2.57
N GLY A 182 15.64 14.43 -3.87
CA GLY A 182 16.66 15.35 -4.38
C GLY A 182 16.31 16.83 -4.20
N ARG A 183 15.02 17.20 -4.39
CA ARG A 183 14.58 18.61 -4.17
C ARG A 183 14.66 19.06 -2.71
N ILE A 184 14.45 18.14 -1.77
CA ILE A 184 14.51 18.45 -0.33
C ILE A 184 15.85 18.09 0.33
N ASP A 185 16.88 17.81 -0.48
CA ASP A 185 18.24 17.47 -0.03
C ASP A 185 18.28 16.31 0.99
N VAL A 186 17.57 15.22 0.64
CA VAL A 186 17.52 13.99 1.43
C VAL A 186 18.21 12.87 0.66
N ASP A 187 19.17 12.23 1.31
CA ASP A 187 19.98 11.17 0.73
C ASP A 187 19.20 9.87 0.54
N GLN A 188 19.52 9.17 -0.56
CA GLN A 188 19.06 7.83 -0.88
C GLN A 188 20.21 7.00 -1.46
N PRO A 189 20.15 5.65 -1.43
CA PRO A 189 21.13 4.84 -2.15
C PRO A 189 21.12 5.18 -3.65
N GLU A 190 22.28 5.26 -4.29
CA GLU A 190 22.32 5.45 -5.74
C GLU A 190 21.65 4.27 -6.45
N TRP A 191 20.81 4.58 -7.42
CA TRP A 191 20.05 3.59 -8.18
C TRP A 191 19.83 4.01 -9.63
N SER A 192 19.52 3.04 -10.48
CA SER A 192 19.09 3.29 -11.86
C SER A 192 18.19 2.18 -12.37
N ALA A 193 17.23 2.53 -13.23
CA ALA A 193 16.41 1.57 -13.96
C ALA A 193 17.08 1.33 -15.33
N LEU A 194 17.52 0.11 -15.59
CA LEU A 194 18.41 -0.23 -16.70
C LEU A 194 17.85 -1.40 -17.51
N THR A 195 18.00 -1.32 -18.82
CA THR A 195 17.49 -2.34 -19.75
C THR A 195 18.59 -3.12 -20.47
N THR A 196 19.80 -2.58 -20.52
CA THR A 196 20.93 -3.21 -21.21
C THR A 196 22.04 -3.60 -20.25
N MET A 197 22.78 -4.66 -20.58
CA MET A 197 23.95 -5.09 -19.80
C MET A 197 25.06 -4.03 -19.80
N GLU A 198 25.19 -3.28 -20.89
CA GLU A 198 26.20 -2.22 -20.99
C GLU A 198 25.91 -1.10 -19.98
N ASP A 199 24.65 -0.65 -19.88
CA ASP A 199 24.26 0.39 -18.93
C ASP A 199 24.36 -0.09 -17.48
N ILE A 200 24.04 -1.36 -17.21
CA ILE A 200 24.23 -1.98 -15.89
C ILE A 200 25.71 -1.96 -15.49
N ARG A 201 26.61 -2.33 -16.40
CA ARG A 201 28.05 -2.29 -16.14
C ARG A 201 28.56 -0.88 -15.89
N LYS A 202 28.17 0.09 -16.72
CA LYS A 202 28.50 1.51 -16.50
C LYS A 202 28.05 2.02 -15.13
N PHE A 203 26.85 1.62 -14.70
CA PHE A 203 26.34 1.98 -13.37
C PHE A 203 27.20 1.34 -12.27
N ILE A 204 27.54 0.05 -12.41
CA ILE A 204 28.39 -0.67 -11.44
C ILE A 204 29.80 -0.10 -11.39
N ASP A 205 30.38 0.26 -12.54
CA ASP A 205 31.69 0.92 -12.59
C ASP A 205 31.71 2.23 -11.80
N LYS A 206 30.56 2.94 -11.76
CA LYS A 206 30.40 4.16 -10.98
C LYS A 206 30.26 3.89 -9.48
N VAL A 207 29.40 2.95 -9.09
CA VAL A 207 29.00 2.77 -7.66
C VAL A 207 29.76 1.65 -6.97
N GLY A 208 30.39 0.74 -7.72
CA GLY A 208 31.07 -0.46 -7.23
C GLY A 208 30.12 -1.53 -6.68
N PHE A 209 30.63 -2.76 -6.52
CA PHE A 209 29.94 -3.82 -5.80
C PHE A 209 29.98 -3.59 -4.27
N PRO A 210 29.06 -4.24 -3.52
CA PRO A 210 27.91 -5.00 -3.96
C PRO A 210 26.75 -4.09 -4.43
N VAL A 211 25.88 -4.65 -5.27
CA VAL A 211 24.67 -4.01 -5.76
C VAL A 211 23.45 -4.90 -5.50
N LEU A 212 22.32 -4.27 -5.23
CA LEU A 212 21.01 -4.92 -5.15
C LEU A 212 20.35 -4.83 -6.53
N VAL A 213 19.96 -5.96 -7.07
CA VAL A 213 19.28 -6.07 -8.37
C VAL A 213 17.86 -6.54 -8.17
N ARG A 214 16.90 -5.81 -8.72
CA ARG A 214 15.47 -6.09 -8.63
C ARG A 214 14.83 -5.96 -10.00
N PRO A 215 14.16 -7.00 -10.53
CA PRO A 215 13.30 -6.83 -11.71
C PRO A 215 12.16 -5.86 -11.40
N SER A 216 11.80 -4.99 -12.36
CA SER A 216 10.72 -4.00 -12.17
C SER A 216 9.33 -4.63 -12.04
N TYR A 217 9.18 -5.91 -12.36
CA TYR A 217 7.89 -6.59 -12.46
C TYR A 217 7.85 -7.89 -11.64
N VAL A 218 8.14 -7.83 -10.35
CA VAL A 218 7.93 -8.99 -9.47
C VAL A 218 7.20 -8.53 -8.20
N LEU A 219 6.03 -9.10 -8.02
CA LEU A 219 5.27 -9.01 -6.77
C LEU A 219 6.03 -9.79 -5.68
N SER A 220 6.39 -9.09 -4.62
CA SER A 220 7.11 -9.57 -3.43
C SER A 220 8.60 -9.89 -3.62
N GLY A 221 9.41 -9.66 -2.61
CA GLY A 221 10.88 -9.74 -2.58
C GLY A 221 11.58 -11.03 -3.07
N ALA A 222 10.81 -11.98 -3.61
CA ALA A 222 11.31 -13.28 -4.11
C ALA A 222 12.30 -13.19 -5.29
N ALA A 223 12.46 -12.02 -5.91
CA ALA A 223 13.36 -11.83 -7.04
C ALA A 223 14.38 -10.70 -6.82
N MET A 224 14.60 -10.25 -5.58
CA MET A 224 15.70 -9.35 -5.25
C MET A 224 16.95 -10.16 -4.90
N ASN A 225 18.10 -9.74 -5.41
CA ASN A 225 19.36 -10.40 -5.10
C ASN A 225 20.48 -9.37 -4.91
N VAL A 226 21.31 -9.60 -3.91
CA VAL A 226 22.55 -8.86 -3.71
C VAL A 226 23.63 -9.57 -4.50
N CYS A 227 24.24 -8.84 -5.43
CA CYS A 227 25.33 -9.34 -6.25
C CYS A 227 26.64 -8.70 -5.79
N SER A 228 27.62 -9.51 -5.47
CA SER A 228 28.93 -9.07 -4.95
C SER A 228 30.01 -9.04 -6.04
N ASN A 229 29.73 -9.60 -7.20
CA ASN A 229 30.63 -9.69 -8.35
C ASN A 229 29.86 -9.88 -9.66
N ASP A 230 30.57 -9.79 -10.79
CA ASP A 230 30.00 -9.93 -12.13
C ASP A 230 29.38 -11.31 -12.39
N GLU A 231 29.95 -12.40 -11.85
CA GLU A 231 29.45 -13.75 -12.05
C GLU A 231 28.07 -13.93 -11.42
N GLU A 232 27.87 -13.42 -10.19
CA GLU A 232 26.59 -13.42 -9.50
C GLU A 232 25.56 -12.57 -10.24
N LEU A 233 25.98 -11.40 -10.72
CA LEU A 233 25.16 -10.49 -11.51
C LEU A 233 24.66 -11.16 -12.79
N GLU A 234 25.56 -11.74 -13.59
CA GLU A 234 25.17 -12.40 -14.84
C GLU A 234 24.25 -13.59 -14.61
N ARG A 235 24.52 -14.40 -13.59
CA ARG A 235 23.66 -15.52 -13.19
C ARG A 235 22.25 -15.04 -12.83
N PHE A 236 22.15 -13.98 -12.03
CA PHE A 236 20.87 -13.43 -11.61
C PHE A 236 20.10 -12.81 -12.77
N LEU A 237 20.76 -12.04 -13.63
CA LEU A 237 20.13 -11.41 -14.79
C LEU A 237 19.62 -12.43 -15.81
N LYS A 238 20.32 -13.57 -15.99
CA LYS A 238 19.82 -14.69 -16.80
C LYS A 238 18.53 -15.28 -16.23
N LEU A 239 18.42 -15.42 -14.91
CA LEU A 239 17.19 -15.87 -14.25
C LEU A 239 16.08 -14.83 -14.38
N ALA A 240 16.38 -13.56 -14.18
CA ALA A 240 15.44 -12.45 -14.31
C ALA A 240 14.91 -12.26 -15.74
N ALA A 241 15.78 -12.42 -16.75
CA ALA A 241 15.40 -12.33 -18.16
C ALA A 241 14.41 -13.42 -18.61
N ASN A 242 14.40 -14.57 -17.95
CA ASN A 242 13.39 -15.61 -18.17
C ASN A 242 12.00 -15.21 -17.64
N VAL A 243 11.94 -14.27 -16.69
CA VAL A 243 10.69 -13.79 -16.07
C VAL A 243 10.16 -12.56 -16.81
N SER A 244 11.03 -11.69 -17.35
CA SER A 244 10.58 -10.49 -18.07
C SER A 244 11.60 -10.01 -19.10
N LYS A 245 11.32 -10.26 -20.38
CA LYS A 245 12.18 -9.85 -21.51
C LYS A 245 12.05 -8.37 -21.92
N LYS A 246 11.11 -7.61 -21.37
CA LYS A 246 10.75 -6.27 -21.86
C LYS A 246 10.79 -5.15 -20.80
N HIS A 247 11.07 -5.48 -19.55
CA HIS A 247 11.00 -4.48 -18.48
C HIS A 247 12.39 -4.18 -17.90
N PRO A 248 12.64 -2.93 -17.51
CA PRO A 248 13.91 -2.54 -16.92
C PRO A 248 14.18 -3.30 -15.61
N VAL A 249 15.44 -3.46 -15.29
CA VAL A 249 15.93 -3.96 -14.02
C VAL A 249 16.37 -2.76 -13.19
N VAL A 250 15.90 -2.66 -11.96
CA VAL A 250 16.37 -1.65 -11.03
C VAL A 250 17.63 -2.18 -10.34
N VAL A 251 18.73 -1.45 -10.51
CA VAL A 251 20.00 -1.72 -9.83
C VAL A 251 20.26 -0.60 -8.84
N SER A 252 20.59 -0.93 -7.61
CA SER A 252 20.91 0.05 -6.58
C SER A 252 22.18 -0.34 -5.81
N LYS A 253 22.92 0.66 -5.35
CA LYS A 253 24.07 0.42 -4.46
C LYS A 253 23.60 -0.25 -3.18
N PHE A 254 24.21 -1.38 -2.82
CA PHE A 254 23.95 -2.06 -1.56
C PHE A 254 24.96 -1.62 -0.49
N LEU A 255 24.45 -1.23 0.68
CA LEU A 255 25.27 -0.73 1.78
C LEU A 255 25.52 -1.86 2.79
N LEU A 256 26.73 -2.43 2.73
CA LEU A 256 27.13 -3.47 3.68
C LEU A 256 27.16 -2.95 5.12
N HIS A 257 26.66 -3.80 6.03
CA HIS A 257 26.61 -3.53 7.47
C HIS A 257 25.83 -2.27 7.86
N ALA A 258 24.94 -1.77 6.99
CA ALA A 258 24.01 -0.74 7.38
C ALA A 258 22.90 -1.35 8.25
N LYS A 259 22.41 -0.59 9.22
CA LYS A 259 21.22 -0.88 9.99
C LYS A 259 20.00 -0.49 9.17
N GLU A 260 18.98 -1.32 9.19
CA GLU A 260 17.66 -0.93 8.72
C GLU A 260 16.84 -0.36 9.89
N VAL A 261 16.24 0.78 9.67
CA VAL A 261 15.48 1.52 10.67
C VAL A 261 14.16 1.93 10.05
N GLU A 262 13.10 1.77 10.79
CA GLU A 262 11.77 2.19 10.35
C GLU A 262 11.22 3.31 11.25
N MET A 263 10.46 4.21 10.64
CA MET A 263 9.59 5.13 11.37
C MET A 263 8.16 4.88 10.95
N ASP A 264 7.35 4.42 11.90
CA ASP A 264 5.90 4.42 11.79
C ASP A 264 5.36 5.71 12.39
N ALA A 265 4.50 6.39 11.67
CA ALA A 265 3.99 7.67 12.11
C ALA A 265 2.57 7.96 11.61
N VAL A 266 1.92 8.90 12.26
CA VAL A 266 0.67 9.50 11.82
C VAL A 266 0.91 10.98 11.63
N ALA A 267 0.46 11.52 10.51
CA ALA A 267 0.51 12.95 10.23
C ALA A 267 -0.87 13.51 9.89
N LYS A 268 -0.99 14.82 10.00
CA LYS A 268 -2.11 15.62 9.51
C LYS A 268 -1.56 16.80 8.74
N ASP A 269 -1.95 16.93 7.48
CA ASP A 269 -1.54 18.04 6.59
C ASP A 269 0.00 18.26 6.58
N GLY A 270 0.76 17.15 6.58
CA GLY A 270 2.22 17.16 6.58
C GLY A 270 2.88 17.34 7.95
N GLU A 271 2.13 17.54 9.01
CA GLU A 271 2.67 17.65 10.36
C GLU A 271 2.53 16.31 11.11
N ILE A 272 3.66 15.78 11.59
CA ILE A 272 3.69 14.50 12.32
C ILE A 272 3.07 14.69 13.72
N ILE A 273 1.99 13.96 14.00
CA ILE A 273 1.27 14.00 15.27
C ILE A 273 1.85 12.99 16.26
N ALA A 274 2.10 11.77 15.79
CA ALA A 274 2.66 10.68 16.58
C ALA A 274 3.65 9.89 15.72
N TYR A 275 4.65 9.31 16.35
CA TYR A 275 5.63 8.45 15.66
C TYR A 275 6.27 7.45 16.62
N ALA A 276 6.73 6.35 16.05
CA ALA A 276 7.61 5.37 16.67
C ALA A 276 8.80 5.10 15.75
N ILE A 277 9.99 4.92 16.32
CA ILE A 277 11.17 4.49 15.58
C ILE A 277 11.55 3.11 16.08
N SER A 278 11.73 2.18 15.16
CA SER A 278 12.20 0.82 15.41
C SER A 278 13.45 0.52 14.61
N GLU A 279 14.25 -0.44 15.06
CA GLU A 279 15.42 -0.93 14.34
C GLU A 279 15.30 -2.42 14.07
N HIS A 280 15.86 -2.89 12.95
CA HIS A 280 16.05 -4.31 12.71
C HIS A 280 17.25 -4.84 13.51
N VAL A 281 17.10 -6.02 14.09
CA VAL A 281 18.20 -6.70 14.79
C VAL A 281 19.28 -7.11 13.79
N GLU A 282 18.84 -7.57 12.64
CA GLU A 282 19.66 -7.95 11.50
C GLU A 282 20.20 -6.69 10.77
N PHE A 283 21.27 -6.88 9.99
CA PHE A 283 21.72 -5.86 9.05
C PHE A 283 20.80 -5.82 7.81
N ALA A 284 20.81 -4.70 7.13
CA ALA A 284 20.04 -4.49 5.91
C ALA A 284 20.28 -5.60 4.87
N GLY A 285 19.20 -5.98 4.18
CA GLY A 285 19.17 -7.07 3.21
C GLY A 285 18.30 -8.25 3.60
N VAL A 286 17.76 -8.26 4.82
CA VAL A 286 16.67 -9.15 5.23
C VAL A 286 15.35 -8.43 4.96
N HIS A 287 14.41 -9.13 4.31
CA HIS A 287 13.10 -8.55 4.05
C HIS A 287 12.41 -8.14 5.36
N SER A 288 11.81 -6.96 5.41
CA SER A 288 11.19 -6.41 6.63
C SER A 288 10.13 -7.34 7.27
N GLY A 289 9.48 -8.18 6.45
CA GLY A 289 8.54 -9.20 6.93
C GLY A 289 9.17 -10.39 7.64
N ASP A 290 10.48 -10.59 7.46
CA ASP A 290 11.23 -11.70 8.05
C ASP A 290 12.24 -11.22 9.11
N ALA A 291 12.48 -9.91 9.16
CA ALA A 291 13.42 -9.30 10.12
C ALA A 291 12.82 -9.24 11.53
N THR A 292 13.69 -9.35 12.52
CA THR A 292 13.34 -9.10 13.92
C THR A 292 13.36 -7.60 14.21
N ILE A 293 12.20 -7.03 14.49
CA ILE A 293 12.06 -5.60 14.79
C ILE A 293 12.16 -5.38 16.30
N GLN A 294 12.99 -4.44 16.71
CA GLN A 294 13.15 -4.01 18.08
C GLN A 294 12.61 -2.59 18.30
N PHE A 295 11.69 -2.45 19.23
CA PHE A 295 11.10 -1.18 19.65
C PHE A 295 11.16 -1.03 21.19
N PRO A 296 11.62 0.12 21.73
CA PRO A 296 12.32 1.21 21.05
C PRO A 296 13.73 0.79 20.58
N PRO A 297 14.35 1.54 19.64
CA PRO A 297 15.68 1.21 19.13
C PRO A 297 16.73 1.28 20.25
N GLN A 298 17.65 0.31 20.29
CA GLN A 298 18.64 0.17 21.35
C GLN A 298 20.06 0.55 20.92
N LYS A 299 20.35 0.44 19.61
CA LYS A 299 21.70 0.57 19.07
C LYS A 299 21.88 1.77 18.13
N LEU A 300 20.90 2.67 18.09
CA LEU A 300 21.00 3.90 17.31
C LEU A 300 21.63 5.03 18.13
N TYR A 301 22.50 5.81 17.49
CA TYR A 301 23.01 7.04 18.09
C TYR A 301 21.88 8.08 18.21
N VAL A 302 21.96 8.93 19.21
CA VAL A 302 20.98 10.01 19.42
C VAL A 302 20.92 10.93 18.20
N GLU A 303 22.05 11.20 17.56
CA GLU A 303 22.10 12.03 16.36
C GLU A 303 21.42 11.34 15.16
N THR A 304 21.57 10.01 15.01
CA THR A 304 20.86 9.22 14.01
C THR A 304 19.34 9.39 14.17
N VAL A 305 18.84 9.24 15.39
CA VAL A 305 17.41 9.43 15.70
C VAL A 305 16.93 10.84 15.38
N ARG A 306 17.73 11.88 15.72
CA ARG A 306 17.40 13.28 15.40
C ARG A 306 17.32 13.53 13.90
N ARG A 307 18.24 12.97 13.13
CA ARG A 307 18.26 13.08 11.66
C ARG A 307 17.06 12.38 11.03
N ILE A 308 16.74 11.15 11.45
CA ILE A 308 15.54 10.43 11.00
C ILE A 308 14.30 11.28 11.23
N LYS A 309 14.11 11.84 12.43
CA LYS A 309 12.97 12.71 12.72
C LYS A 309 12.90 13.94 11.82
N ARG A 310 14.04 14.57 11.52
CA ARG A 310 14.11 15.74 10.64
C ARG A 310 13.74 15.37 9.21
N ILE A 311 14.33 14.32 8.68
CA ILE A 311 14.05 13.81 7.33
C ILE A 311 12.57 13.44 7.20
N SER A 312 12.02 12.72 8.17
CA SER A 312 10.60 12.31 8.15
C SER A 312 9.66 13.52 8.13
N ARG A 313 9.97 14.59 8.87
CA ARG A 313 9.17 15.82 8.81
C ARG A 313 9.25 16.51 7.45
N GLN A 314 10.43 16.52 6.82
CA GLN A 314 10.58 17.08 5.47
C GLN A 314 9.74 16.31 4.46
N ILE A 315 9.81 14.97 4.48
CA ILE A 315 9.04 14.09 3.60
C ILE A 315 7.53 14.25 3.86
N ALA A 316 7.11 14.24 5.13
CA ALA A 316 5.69 14.38 5.48
C ALA A 316 5.09 15.70 4.97
N ARG A 317 5.82 16.78 5.06
CA ARG A 317 5.41 18.10 4.54
C ARG A 317 5.37 18.15 3.02
N GLU A 318 6.39 17.65 2.36
CA GLU A 318 6.47 17.65 0.88
C GLU A 318 5.37 16.78 0.25
N LEU A 319 5.03 15.65 0.87
CA LEU A 319 3.95 14.76 0.43
C LEU A 319 2.58 15.11 1.05
N HIS A 320 2.47 16.20 1.81
CA HIS A 320 1.22 16.60 2.48
C HIS A 320 0.51 15.42 3.16
N ILE A 321 1.26 14.59 3.90
CA ILE A 321 0.73 13.36 4.44
C ILE A 321 -0.37 13.65 5.46
N SER A 322 -1.50 12.95 5.30
CA SER A 322 -2.59 12.92 6.28
C SER A 322 -3.00 11.45 6.50
N GLY A 323 -2.72 10.93 7.68
CA GLY A 323 -2.96 9.54 8.05
C GLY A 323 -1.69 8.78 8.39
N PRO A 324 -1.75 7.44 8.47
CA PRO A 324 -0.62 6.60 8.79
C PRO A 324 0.37 6.53 7.63
N PHE A 325 1.65 6.46 7.96
CA PHE A 325 2.73 6.22 7.00
C PHE A 325 3.93 5.56 7.67
N ASN A 326 4.75 4.91 6.84
CA ASN A 326 5.98 4.27 7.25
C ASN A 326 7.12 4.75 6.34
N ILE A 327 8.27 5.06 6.91
CA ILE A 327 9.51 5.36 6.16
C ILE A 327 10.57 4.37 6.57
N GLN A 328 11.24 3.78 5.59
CA GLN A 328 12.38 2.89 5.79
C GLN A 328 13.70 3.60 5.47
N PHE A 329 14.66 3.41 6.35
CA PHE A 329 15.97 4.04 6.31
C PHE A 329 17.08 3.00 6.37
N LEU A 330 18.19 3.30 5.71
CA LEU A 330 19.48 2.69 5.99
C LEU A 330 20.31 3.66 6.85
N ALA A 331 20.84 3.18 7.95
CA ALA A 331 21.71 3.94 8.83
C ALA A 331 23.07 3.23 8.96
N LYS A 332 24.13 3.94 8.63
CA LYS A 332 25.50 3.51 8.89
C LYS A 332 26.18 4.62 9.70
N GLU A 333 26.36 4.38 11.00
CA GLU A 333 26.70 5.43 11.96
C GLU A 333 25.66 6.58 11.93
N ASN A 334 26.07 7.78 11.52
CA ASN A 334 25.18 8.93 11.36
C ASN A 334 24.84 9.24 9.90
N ASP A 335 25.31 8.43 8.95
CA ASP A 335 24.89 8.53 7.55
C ASP A 335 23.55 7.80 7.36
N ILE A 336 22.56 8.52 6.85
CA ILE A 336 21.18 8.04 6.75
C ILE A 336 20.72 8.20 5.32
N LYS A 337 20.19 7.11 4.76
CA LYS A 337 19.60 7.09 3.43
C LYS A 337 18.17 6.58 3.50
N VAL A 338 17.28 7.25 2.77
CA VAL A 338 15.89 6.82 2.66
C VAL A 338 15.78 5.72 1.61
N ILE A 339 15.10 4.62 1.95
CA ILE A 339 14.82 3.53 1.01
C ILE A 339 13.48 3.78 0.31
N GLU A 340 12.40 3.94 1.13
CA GLU A 340 11.04 4.11 0.66
C GLU A 340 10.15 4.79 1.69
N CYS A 341 9.03 5.32 1.24
CA CYS A 341 7.98 5.87 2.06
C CYS A 341 6.65 5.27 1.62
N ASN A 342 6.00 4.55 2.53
CA ASN A 342 4.70 3.94 2.32
C ASN A 342 3.61 4.79 2.98
N LEU A 343 2.69 5.37 2.21
CA LEU A 343 1.63 6.25 2.72
C LEU A 343 0.42 5.45 3.23
N ARG A 344 0.70 4.46 4.05
CA ARG A 344 -0.24 3.54 4.66
C ARG A 344 0.31 2.98 5.96
N ALA A 345 -0.52 2.32 6.74
CA ALA A 345 -0.06 1.54 7.89
C ALA A 345 0.93 0.44 7.45
N SER A 346 1.88 0.16 8.30
CA SER A 346 2.84 -0.93 8.18
C SER A 346 2.43 -2.13 9.03
N ARG A 347 3.17 -3.22 8.95
CA ARG A 347 2.97 -4.39 9.80
C ARG A 347 3.31 -4.13 11.26
N SER A 348 4.28 -3.27 11.53
CA SER A 348 4.68 -2.89 12.88
C SER A 348 3.69 -1.93 13.55
N PHE A 349 2.82 -1.27 12.77
CA PHE A 349 1.92 -0.22 13.23
C PHE A 349 1.08 -0.62 14.46
N PRO A 350 0.45 -1.80 14.54
CA PRO A 350 -0.31 -2.22 15.72
C PRO A 350 0.50 -2.37 17.00
N PHE A 351 1.81 -2.55 16.87
CA PHE A 351 2.71 -2.77 18.01
C PHE A 351 3.36 -1.48 18.53
N VAL A 352 3.29 -0.41 17.77
CA VAL A 352 3.94 0.88 18.09
C VAL A 352 2.94 2.03 18.30
N SER A 353 1.65 1.75 18.08
CA SER A 353 0.55 2.71 18.21
C SER A 353 -0.10 2.70 19.59
#